data_47419d4088740db8f46c40aefb207260
#
_entry.id   47419d4088740db8f46c40aefb207260
#
_cell.length_a   1.000
_cell.length_b   1.000
_cell.length_c   1.000
_cell.angle_alpha   90.00
_cell.angle_beta   90.00
_cell.angle_gamma   90.00
#
_symmetry.space_group_name_H-M   'P 1'
#
loop_
_entity.id
_entity.type
_entity.pdbx_description
1 polymer ?
#
loop_
_entity_poly.entity_id
_entity_poly.type
_entity_poly.pdbx_seq_one_letter_code
_entity_poly.pdbx_strand_id
1 'polypeptide(L)'
;MKLRFFSIFAAAALLAACESAPESTGTKAAAGTAAPPAASAPKASGIVAGSEQDFIANVGDRVFFDFDKYSLRDDAKAALDKQAAWLKKYPAYALTVEGHCDERGTREYNLALGERRANSVKEYLVAA
;
A
#
# COMPACT_ATOMS: atom_id res chain seq x y z
N MET A 1 2.04 0.28 -61.49
CA MET A 1 1.63 -0.98 -62.15
C MET A 1 1.19 -1.95 -61.06
N LYS A 2 -0.14 -2.31 -61.07
CA LYS A 2 -0.85 -3.43 -60.35
C LYS A 2 -0.86 -3.35 -58.81
N LEU A 3 -1.81 -2.82 -58.07
CA LEU A 3 -3.25 -3.18 -57.93
C LEU A 3 -3.53 -4.69 -57.69
N ARG A 4 -3.89 -5.05 -56.48
CA ARG A 4 -4.78 -6.18 -56.05
C ARG A 4 -4.99 -6.03 -54.54
N PHE A 5 -6.06 -5.49 -54.03
CA PHE A 5 -7.47 -5.91 -53.83
C PHE A 5 -7.66 -7.37 -53.38
N PHE A 6 -8.57 -7.51 -52.42
CA PHE A 6 -9.22 -8.68 -51.83
C PHE A 6 -8.65 -9.02 -50.42
N SER A 7 -9.41 -9.14 -49.38
CA SER A 7 -10.85 -9.43 -49.23
C SER A 7 -11.29 -9.14 -47.81
N ILE A 8 -12.45 -8.66 -47.70
CA ILE A 8 -13.37 -8.60 -46.56
C ILE A 8 -13.70 -10.03 -46.11
N PHE A 9 -13.67 -10.33 -44.80
CA PHE A 9 -14.63 -11.24 -44.22
C PHE A 9 -14.93 -10.89 -42.76
N ALA A 10 -16.18 -10.67 -42.53
CA ALA A 10 -16.88 -10.45 -41.30
C ALA A 10 -17.08 -11.76 -40.52
N ALA A 11 -17.14 -11.68 -39.22
CA ALA A 11 -17.97 -12.53 -38.33
C ALA A 11 -17.80 -11.98 -36.90
N ALA A 12 -18.78 -11.29 -36.39
CA ALA A 12 -19.94 -11.76 -35.63
C ALA A 12 -19.63 -12.01 -34.14
N ALA A 13 -20.08 -11.08 -33.35
CA ALA A 13 -20.77 -11.12 -32.06
C ALA A 13 -20.70 -12.40 -31.22
N LEU A 14 -20.25 -12.24 -29.97
CA LEU A 14 -20.76 -12.97 -28.81
C LEU A 14 -20.85 -12.01 -27.62
N LEU A 15 -22.00 -11.41 -27.47
CA LEU A 15 -22.52 -10.82 -26.23
C LEU A 15 -22.93 -11.99 -25.34
N ALA A 16 -22.21 -12.24 -24.26
CA ALA A 16 -22.68 -13.10 -23.19
C ALA A 16 -23.21 -12.22 -22.07
N ALA A 17 -24.51 -12.24 -21.91
CA ALA A 17 -25.30 -11.58 -20.88
C ALA A 17 -24.95 -12.14 -19.50
N CYS A 18 -24.74 -11.26 -18.55
CA CYS A 18 -24.83 -11.58 -17.13
C CYS A 18 -26.29 -11.64 -16.74
N GLU A 19 -26.78 -12.82 -16.51
CA GLU A 19 -28.13 -13.11 -16.05
C GLU A 19 -28.18 -13.00 -14.53
N SER A 20 -29.04 -12.10 -14.06
CA SER A 20 -29.38 -11.91 -12.66
C SER A 20 -30.24 -13.07 -12.19
N ALA A 21 -29.87 -13.69 -11.08
CA ALA A 21 -30.67 -14.72 -10.43
C ALA A 21 -31.89 -14.12 -9.73
N PRO A 22 -33.06 -14.78 -9.78
CA PRO A 22 -34.29 -14.29 -9.18
C PRO A 22 -34.37 -14.62 -7.68
N GLU A 23 -34.94 -13.67 -6.94
CA GLU A 23 -35.50 -13.88 -5.59
C GLU A 23 -36.51 -15.02 -5.58
N SER A 24 -36.37 -15.93 -4.64
CA SER A 24 -37.46 -16.81 -4.25
C SER A 24 -37.85 -16.54 -2.80
N THR A 25 -39.03 -15.96 -2.71
CA THR A 25 -39.82 -15.83 -1.47
C THR A 25 -40.37 -17.18 -1.02
N GLY A 26 -40.34 -17.40 0.28
CA GLY A 26 -41.39 -18.14 1.00
C GLY A 26 -41.01 -19.52 1.50
N THR A 27 -40.91 -19.74 2.78
CA THR A 27 -41.95 -20.30 3.65
C THR A 27 -41.31 -20.87 4.93
N LYS A 28 -41.78 -20.37 6.01
CA LYS A 28 -41.86 -20.76 7.40
C LYS A 28 -41.87 -22.28 7.67
N ALA A 29 -40.99 -22.75 8.57
CA ALA A 29 -41.38 -23.50 9.78
C ALA A 29 -40.18 -24.06 10.55
N ALA A 30 -40.28 -23.90 11.87
CA ALA A 30 -39.89 -24.78 12.99
C ALA A 30 -38.44 -24.84 13.46
N ALA A 31 -38.25 -24.16 14.58
CA ALA A 31 -37.61 -24.60 15.84
C ALA A 31 -36.48 -25.65 15.75
N GLY A 32 -35.30 -25.16 16.03
CA GLY A 32 -34.14 -25.96 16.40
C GLY A 32 -33.14 -25.04 17.07
N THR A 33 -33.20 -24.96 18.39
CA THR A 33 -32.25 -24.24 19.24
C THR A 33 -30.87 -24.89 19.11
N ALA A 34 -30.02 -24.31 18.31
CA ALA A 34 -28.58 -24.53 18.36
C ALA A 34 -27.94 -23.15 18.52
N ALA A 35 -27.39 -22.89 19.70
CA ALA A 35 -26.59 -21.72 19.99
C ALA A 35 -25.47 -21.63 18.95
N PRO A 36 -25.21 -20.44 18.32
CA PRO A 36 -24.06 -20.27 17.48
C PRO A 36 -22.81 -20.43 18.35
N PRO A 37 -21.76 -21.11 17.86
CA PRO A 37 -20.48 -21.09 18.53
C PRO A 37 -20.07 -19.64 18.70
N ALA A 38 -19.80 -19.24 19.93
CA ALA A 38 -19.29 -17.94 20.28
C ALA A 38 -18.09 -17.67 19.36
N ALA A 39 -18.26 -16.72 18.44
CA ALA A 39 -17.16 -16.16 17.69
C ALA A 39 -16.16 -15.68 18.74
N SER A 40 -15.05 -16.38 18.85
CA SER A 40 -13.92 -15.97 19.65
C SER A 40 -13.58 -14.55 19.18
N ALA A 41 -13.84 -13.57 20.04
CA ALA A 41 -13.39 -12.21 19.83
C ALA A 41 -11.89 -12.28 19.46
N PRO A 42 -11.44 -11.55 18.43
CA PRO A 42 -10.02 -11.51 18.14
C PRO A 42 -9.33 -11.04 19.42
N LYS A 43 -8.52 -11.92 20.02
CA LYS A 43 -7.60 -11.51 21.08
C LYS A 43 -6.85 -10.33 20.50
N ALA A 44 -6.96 -9.17 21.13
CA ALA A 44 -6.11 -8.04 20.84
C ALA A 44 -4.67 -8.55 20.97
N SER A 45 -4.08 -8.92 19.86
CA SER A 45 -2.68 -9.32 19.78
C SER A 45 -1.90 -8.07 20.12
N GLY A 46 -1.42 -7.99 21.36
CA GLY A 46 -0.54 -6.89 21.76
C GLY A 46 0.60 -6.80 20.75
N ILE A 47 0.93 -5.59 20.31
CA ILE A 47 2.02 -5.35 19.39
C ILE A 47 3.30 -5.93 19.99
N VAL A 48 3.93 -6.87 19.27
CA VAL A 48 5.15 -7.50 19.73
C VAL A 48 6.30 -6.52 19.54
N ALA A 49 7.02 -6.22 20.62
CA ALA A 49 8.17 -5.31 20.56
C ALA A 49 9.22 -5.83 19.55
N GLY A 50 9.71 -4.95 18.69
CA GLY A 50 10.65 -5.30 17.63
C GLY A 50 10.02 -5.94 16.41
N SER A 51 8.69 -5.94 16.27
CA SER A 51 8.00 -6.34 15.03
C SER A 51 7.86 -5.14 14.08
N GLU A 52 7.55 -5.42 12.81
CA GLU A 52 7.18 -4.39 11.85
C GLU A 52 6.00 -3.54 12.33
N GLN A 53 5.02 -4.18 12.97
CA GLN A 53 3.88 -3.47 13.56
C GLN A 53 4.29 -2.54 14.70
N ASP A 54 5.28 -2.93 15.52
CA ASP A 54 5.86 -2.07 16.54
C ASP A 54 6.56 -0.85 15.92
N PHE A 55 7.30 -1.05 14.85
CA PHE A 55 7.93 0.05 14.11
C PHE A 55 6.89 1.04 13.58
N ILE A 56 5.87 0.54 12.86
CA ILE A 56 4.83 1.38 12.25
C ILE A 56 4.03 2.15 13.32
N ALA A 57 3.62 1.48 14.41
CA ALA A 57 2.72 2.05 15.40
C ALA A 57 3.41 3.00 16.39
N ASN A 58 4.63 2.69 16.81
CA ASN A 58 5.31 3.42 17.89
C ASN A 58 6.41 4.36 17.40
N VAL A 59 6.99 4.07 16.24
CA VAL A 59 8.10 4.84 15.67
C VAL A 59 7.65 5.67 14.47
N GLY A 60 6.84 5.07 13.63
CA GLY A 60 6.38 5.64 12.36
C GLY A 60 7.24 5.21 11.18
N ASP A 61 6.58 4.96 10.06
CA ASP A 61 7.19 4.49 8.81
C ASP A 61 7.37 5.59 7.75
N ARG A 62 7.02 6.85 8.09
CA ARG A 62 6.96 7.95 7.11
C ARG A 62 7.58 9.22 7.64
N VAL A 63 8.17 9.97 6.70
CA VAL A 63 8.59 11.35 6.90
C VAL A 63 8.07 12.21 5.75
N PHE A 64 7.81 13.47 6.03
CA PHE A 64 7.20 14.39 5.07
C PHE A 64 8.18 15.48 4.66
N PHE A 65 8.03 15.94 3.43
CA PHE A 65 8.84 17.00 2.85
C PHE A 65 7.96 18.18 2.45
N ASP A 66 8.54 19.35 2.42
CA ASP A 66 7.89 20.52 1.84
C ASP A 66 7.73 20.36 0.33
N PHE A 67 6.85 21.17 -0.24
CA PHE A 67 6.63 21.18 -1.68
C PHE A 67 7.94 21.44 -2.42
N ASP A 68 8.21 20.58 -3.39
CA ASP A 68 9.41 20.66 -4.22
C ASP A 68 10.75 20.66 -3.46
N LYS A 69 10.76 20.11 -2.25
CA LYS A 69 11.97 19.98 -1.42
C LYS A 69 12.34 18.51 -1.18
N TYR A 70 13.64 18.30 -1.01
CA TYR A 70 14.24 17.04 -0.56
C TYR A 70 15.10 17.23 0.71
N SER A 71 15.20 18.47 1.21
CA SER A 71 15.84 18.75 2.49
C SER A 71 14.96 18.29 3.65
N LEU A 72 15.56 17.64 4.64
CA LEU A 72 14.87 17.18 5.83
C LEU A 72 14.50 18.35 6.72
N ARG A 73 13.23 18.40 7.10
CA ARG A 73 12.69 19.34 8.11
C ARG A 73 13.04 18.86 9.51
N ASP A 74 12.90 19.72 10.51
CA ASP A 74 13.24 19.35 11.88
C ASP A 74 12.29 18.27 12.45
N ASP A 75 11.01 18.30 12.09
CA ASP A 75 10.05 17.26 12.44
C ASP A 75 10.38 15.90 11.78
N ALA A 76 10.83 15.92 10.53
CA ALA A 76 11.32 14.74 9.83
C ALA A 76 12.58 14.16 10.49
N LYS A 77 13.54 15.01 10.86
CA LYS A 77 14.74 14.58 11.60
C LYS A 77 14.39 13.94 12.94
N ALA A 78 13.47 14.55 13.71
CA ALA A 78 13.02 13.97 14.98
C ALA A 78 12.34 12.61 14.83
N ALA A 79 11.64 12.37 13.72
CA ALA A 79 11.08 11.07 13.39
C ALA A 79 12.19 10.06 13.01
N LEU A 80 13.15 10.49 12.20
CA LEU A 80 14.30 9.68 11.78
C LEU A 80 15.20 9.29 12.96
N ASP A 81 15.36 10.15 13.96
CA ASP A 81 16.10 9.83 15.18
C ASP A 81 15.46 8.65 15.94
N LYS A 82 14.12 8.63 16.02
CA LYS A 82 13.40 7.50 16.63
C LYS A 82 13.55 6.22 15.79
N GLN A 83 13.49 6.35 14.47
CA GLN A 83 13.70 5.22 13.55
C GLN A 83 15.13 4.66 13.67
N ALA A 84 16.14 5.53 13.70
CA ALA A 84 17.53 5.13 13.89
C ALA A 84 17.74 4.41 15.24
N ALA A 85 17.16 4.93 16.32
CA ALA A 85 17.23 4.30 17.64
C ALA A 85 16.60 2.91 17.65
N TRP A 86 15.45 2.75 16.98
CA TRP A 86 14.79 1.46 16.86
C TRP A 86 15.61 0.47 16.02
N LEU A 87 16.15 0.90 14.89
CA LEU A 87 17.02 0.06 14.04
C LEU A 87 18.28 -0.39 14.76
N LYS A 88 18.90 0.48 15.55
CA LYS A 88 20.04 0.11 16.42
C LYS A 88 19.68 -0.95 17.45
N LYS A 89 18.46 -0.89 17.99
CA LYS A 89 17.94 -1.88 18.94
C LYS A 89 17.63 -3.22 18.28
N TYR A 90 17.25 -3.22 17.00
CA TYR A 90 16.84 -4.40 16.26
C TYR A 90 17.65 -4.56 14.95
N PRO A 91 18.94 -4.87 15.01
CA PRO A 91 19.85 -4.83 13.86
C PRO A 91 19.60 -5.93 12.81
N ALA A 92 18.72 -6.89 13.10
CA ALA A 92 18.33 -7.92 12.14
C ALA A 92 17.40 -7.41 11.02
N TYR A 93 16.87 -6.20 11.16
CA TYR A 93 15.98 -5.62 10.16
C TYR A 93 16.75 -4.87 9.07
N ALA A 94 16.39 -5.14 7.82
CA ALA A 94 16.82 -4.34 6.67
C ALA A 94 15.69 -3.38 6.31
N LEU A 95 15.99 -2.08 6.23
CA LEU A 95 15.03 -1.05 5.87
C LEU A 95 15.19 -0.66 4.40
N THR A 96 14.10 -0.69 3.65
CA THR A 96 14.03 -0.10 2.32
C THR A 96 13.41 1.29 2.42
N VAL A 97 14.07 2.28 1.85
CA VAL A 97 13.58 3.66 1.82
C VAL A 97 13.03 3.97 0.43
N GLU A 98 11.76 4.31 0.36
CA GLU A 98 11.07 4.66 -0.87
C GLU A 98 10.73 6.16 -0.87
N GLY A 99 11.04 6.85 -1.96
CA GLY A 99 10.76 8.27 -2.12
C GLY A 99 9.56 8.49 -3.04
N HIS A 100 8.55 9.19 -2.53
CA HIS A 100 7.33 9.48 -3.25
C HIS A 100 7.16 10.98 -3.48
N CYS A 101 6.44 11.32 -4.56
CA CYS A 101 6.02 12.67 -4.91
C CYS A 101 4.52 12.70 -5.21
N ASP A 102 3.95 13.90 -5.24
CA ASP A 102 2.58 14.12 -5.70
C ASP A 102 2.50 14.06 -7.24
N GLU A 103 1.29 14.19 -7.77
CA GLU A 103 1.01 14.11 -9.21
C GLU A 103 1.42 15.37 -10.01
N ARG A 104 1.83 16.44 -9.33
CA ARG A 104 2.20 17.71 -9.98
C ARG A 104 3.59 17.60 -10.60
N GLY A 105 3.71 18.08 -11.83
CA GLY A 105 4.95 18.04 -12.59
C GLY A 105 5.03 16.87 -13.59
N THR A 106 6.19 16.69 -14.19
CA THR A 106 6.42 15.57 -15.10
C THR A 106 6.80 14.31 -14.32
N ARG A 107 6.56 13.16 -14.92
CA ARG A 107 6.92 11.87 -14.32
C ARG A 107 8.42 11.78 -14.03
N GLU A 108 9.24 12.21 -15.00
CA GLU A 108 10.70 12.18 -14.91
C GLU A 108 11.20 13.07 -13.77
N TYR A 109 10.63 14.26 -13.65
CA TYR A 109 10.94 15.18 -12.55
C TYR A 109 10.59 14.58 -11.19
N ASN A 110 9.38 14.02 -11.04
CA ASN A 110 8.91 13.44 -9.80
C ASN A 110 9.71 12.19 -9.42
N LEU A 111 10.13 11.38 -10.38
CA LEU A 111 11.00 10.24 -10.13
C LEU A 111 12.34 10.70 -9.55
N ALA A 112 12.98 11.70 -10.17
CA ALA A 112 14.24 12.26 -9.69
C ALA A 112 14.09 12.94 -8.31
N LEU A 113 12.97 13.63 -8.04
CA LEU A 113 12.71 14.23 -6.74
C LEU A 113 12.48 13.17 -5.65
N GLY A 114 11.73 12.12 -5.97
CA GLY A 114 11.52 10.96 -5.07
C GLY A 114 12.84 10.29 -4.70
N GLU A 115 13.70 10.06 -5.67
CA GLU A 115 15.04 9.49 -5.44
C GLU A 115 15.90 10.39 -4.53
N ARG A 116 15.91 11.70 -4.73
CA ARG A 116 16.63 12.64 -3.86
C ARG A 116 16.10 12.61 -2.43
N ARG A 117 14.77 12.52 -2.24
CA ARG A 117 14.13 12.40 -0.92
C ARG A 117 14.55 11.12 -0.21
N ALA A 118 14.49 9.98 -0.92
CA ALA A 118 14.93 8.69 -0.38
C ALA A 118 16.41 8.71 0.00
N ASN A 119 17.27 9.31 -0.83
CA ASN A 119 18.69 9.45 -0.52
C ASN A 119 18.95 10.33 0.70
N SER A 120 18.24 11.45 0.86
CA SER A 120 18.37 12.32 2.04
C SER A 120 18.02 11.58 3.34
N VAL A 121 16.95 10.76 3.32
CA VAL A 121 16.57 9.92 4.47
C VAL A 121 17.63 8.86 4.75
N LYS A 122 18.08 8.14 3.72
CA LYS A 122 19.10 7.12 3.83
C LYS A 122 20.41 7.68 4.42
N GLU A 123 20.89 8.80 3.89
CA GLU A 123 22.10 9.45 4.38
C GLU A 123 21.98 9.84 5.85
N TYR A 124 20.83 10.39 6.25
CA TYR A 124 20.58 10.73 7.65
C TYR A 124 20.59 9.50 8.55
N LEU A 125 19.88 8.43 8.18
CA LEU A 125 19.82 7.20 8.98
C LEU A 125 21.17 6.50 9.11
N VAL A 126 22.01 6.59 8.08
CA VAL A 126 23.38 6.03 8.11
C VAL A 126 24.29 6.86 9.02
N ALA A 127 24.09 8.18 9.09
CA ALA A 127 24.88 9.08 9.92
C ALA A 127 24.45 9.09 11.39
N ALA A 128 23.17 8.79 11.68
CA ALA A 128 22.61 8.77 13.03
C ALA A 128 22.97 7.50 13.78
#